data_b98b45df9e192116cd8b62a3c12b4d92
#
_entry.id   b98b45df9e192116cd8b62a3c12b4d92
#
_cell.length_a   1.000
_cell.length_b   1.000
_cell.length_c   1.000
_cell.angle_alpha   90.00
_cell.angle_beta   90.00
_cell.angle_gamma   90.00
#
_symmetry.space_group_name_H-M   'P 1'
#
loop_
_entity.id
_entity.type
_entity.pdbx_description
1 polymer ?
#
loop_
_entity_poly.entity_id
_entity_poly.type
_entity_poly.pdbx_seq_one_letter_code
_entity_poly.pdbx_strand_id
1 'polypeptide(L)'
;GPPSANGLPGIHHVLARTIKDIFLRFKTMKGYYVQRKAGWDTHGLPVELGVENSLGISKEDIGKKISVEEYNDACKKAVMKYTNIWNDLTKKMGYWVDVDDPYITYSSKYMESVWWLISNIYKKNMMYKGYTIQPYSPKAGTAISSHELNQPGTYKDVTDTTVTAQFKLVEKDLSLIHI
;
A
#
# COMPACT_ATOMS: atom_id res chain seq x y z
N GLY A 1 -2.17 -4.83 8.94
CA GLY A 1 -1.95 -5.59 7.72
C GLY A 1 -0.58 -6.28 7.71
N PRO A 2 -0.28 -7.08 6.69
CA PRO A 2 1.03 -7.68 6.51
C PRO A 2 2.08 -6.61 6.18
N PRO A 3 3.34 -6.78 6.57
CA PRO A 3 4.40 -5.87 6.17
C PRO A 3 4.87 -6.13 4.73
N SER A 4 5.51 -5.14 4.14
CA SER A 4 6.32 -5.31 2.92
C SER A 4 7.77 -5.58 3.31
N ALA A 5 8.40 -6.58 2.70
CA ALA A 5 9.80 -6.94 2.98
C ALA A 5 10.81 -6.26 2.03
N ASN A 6 10.48 -5.06 1.54
CA ASN A 6 11.31 -4.23 0.67
C ASN A 6 12.35 -3.39 1.44
N GLY A 7 12.30 -3.38 2.78
CA GLY A 7 13.21 -2.67 3.67
C GLY A 7 13.43 -3.41 4.99
N LEU A 8 14.37 -2.90 5.79
CA LEU A 8 14.64 -3.44 7.12
C LEU A 8 13.50 -3.13 8.10
N PRO A 9 13.20 -4.04 9.05
CA PRO A 9 12.20 -3.79 10.07
C PRO A 9 12.64 -2.69 11.05
N GLY A 10 11.76 -1.77 11.37
CA GLY A 10 11.98 -0.73 12.37
C GLY A 10 11.24 -1.02 13.69
N ILE A 11 11.51 -0.21 14.72
CA ILE A 11 10.92 -0.37 16.07
C ILE A 11 9.38 -0.29 16.06
N HIS A 12 8.79 0.53 15.20
CA HIS A 12 7.34 0.63 15.03
C HIS A 12 6.70 -0.67 14.57
N HIS A 13 7.43 -1.47 13.76
CA HIS A 13 6.97 -2.79 13.36
C HIS A 13 6.97 -3.78 14.53
N VAL A 14 7.99 -3.69 15.41
CA VAL A 14 8.04 -4.50 16.64
C VAL A 14 6.86 -4.16 17.53
N LEU A 15 6.61 -2.89 17.79
CA LEU A 15 5.49 -2.43 18.62
C LEU A 15 4.13 -2.93 18.09
N ALA A 16 3.86 -2.73 16.80
CA ALA A 16 2.61 -3.16 16.20
C ALA A 16 2.40 -4.69 16.26
N ARG A 17 3.47 -5.47 16.12
CA ARG A 17 3.43 -6.94 16.21
C ARG A 17 3.23 -7.41 17.64
N THR A 18 3.89 -6.78 18.61
CA THR A 18 3.73 -7.09 20.03
C THR A 18 2.29 -6.88 20.49
N ILE A 19 1.68 -5.76 20.11
CA ILE A 19 0.27 -5.49 20.44
C ILE A 19 -0.64 -6.57 19.86
N LYS A 20 -0.46 -6.93 18.59
CA LYS A 20 -1.25 -8.03 17.98
C LYS A 20 -1.06 -9.35 18.73
N ASP A 21 0.18 -9.71 19.06
CA ASP A 21 0.50 -10.98 19.71
C ASP A 21 -0.14 -11.09 21.10
N ILE A 22 -0.18 -10.00 21.86
CA ILE A 22 -0.87 -9.95 23.16
C ILE A 22 -2.33 -10.38 23.02
N PHE A 23 -3.07 -9.81 22.06
CA PHE A 23 -4.49 -10.17 21.84
C PHE A 23 -4.65 -11.61 21.38
N LEU A 24 -3.79 -12.09 20.50
CA LEU A 24 -3.87 -13.45 19.98
C LEU A 24 -3.56 -14.47 21.10
N ARG A 25 -2.53 -14.23 21.92
CA ARG A 25 -2.20 -15.05 23.09
C ARG A 25 -3.32 -15.04 24.10
N PHE A 26 -3.84 -13.87 24.45
CA PHE A 26 -4.96 -13.74 25.37
C PHE A 26 -6.17 -14.57 24.93
N LYS A 27 -6.56 -14.48 23.64
CA LYS A 27 -7.66 -15.28 23.12
C LYS A 27 -7.39 -16.79 23.16
N THR A 28 -6.17 -17.20 22.82
CA THR A 28 -5.76 -18.62 22.94
C THR A 28 -5.86 -19.11 24.38
N MET A 29 -5.37 -18.32 25.35
CA MET A 29 -5.45 -18.66 26.78
C MET A 29 -6.88 -18.73 27.32
N LYS A 30 -7.83 -18.04 26.64
CA LYS A 30 -9.26 -18.11 26.91
C LYS A 30 -9.95 -19.31 26.24
N GLY A 31 -9.22 -20.20 25.58
CA GLY A 31 -9.74 -21.40 24.93
C GLY A 31 -10.24 -21.19 23.50
N TYR A 32 -10.03 -20.01 22.90
CA TYR A 32 -10.39 -19.80 21.51
C TYR A 32 -9.34 -20.36 20.55
N TYR A 33 -9.79 -20.95 19.44
CA TYR A 33 -8.91 -21.24 18.33
C TYR A 33 -8.54 -19.94 17.60
N VAL A 34 -7.24 -19.68 17.49
CA VAL A 34 -6.71 -18.49 16.81
C VAL A 34 -5.76 -18.92 15.71
N GLN A 35 -6.18 -18.81 14.46
CA GLN A 35 -5.31 -19.03 13.32
C GLN A 35 -4.25 -17.92 13.23
N ARG A 36 -2.98 -18.31 13.17
CA ARG A 36 -1.83 -17.40 13.22
C ARG A 36 -1.04 -17.52 11.93
N LYS A 37 -1.52 -16.90 10.87
CA LYS A 37 -0.87 -16.94 9.57
C LYS A 37 -0.08 -15.66 9.32
N ALA A 38 1.21 -15.79 8.95
CA ALA A 38 2.01 -14.68 8.47
C ALA A 38 1.54 -14.22 7.07
N GLY A 39 1.97 -13.04 6.65
CA GLY A 39 1.66 -12.52 5.32
C GLY A 39 2.66 -11.46 4.87
N TRP A 40 2.72 -11.27 3.55
CA TRP A 40 3.55 -10.27 2.91
C TRP A 40 2.69 -9.40 1.99
N ASP A 41 2.77 -8.08 2.22
CA ASP A 41 2.24 -7.08 1.31
C ASP A 41 3.29 -6.80 0.22
N THR A 42 2.92 -7.05 -1.03
CA THR A 42 3.88 -7.08 -2.13
C THR A 42 3.58 -6.06 -3.22
N HIS A 43 2.64 -5.17 -2.98
CA HIS A 43 2.22 -4.14 -3.93
C HIS A 43 2.54 -2.74 -3.41
N GLY A 44 2.52 -1.79 -4.33
CA GLY A 44 2.53 -0.37 -4.01
C GLY A 44 3.73 0.39 -4.54
N LEU A 45 3.54 1.70 -4.59
CA LEU A 45 4.46 2.68 -5.14
C LEU A 45 5.89 2.61 -4.58
N PRO A 46 6.13 2.34 -3.27
CA PRO A 46 7.49 2.25 -2.76
C PRO A 46 8.32 1.12 -3.38
N VAL A 47 7.69 0.00 -3.74
CA VAL A 47 8.36 -1.11 -4.43
C VAL A 47 8.68 -0.72 -5.87
N GLU A 48 7.70 -0.16 -6.58
CA GLU A 48 7.83 0.27 -7.96
C GLU A 48 8.95 1.30 -8.12
N LEU A 49 8.91 2.39 -7.35
CA LEU A 49 9.93 3.44 -7.38
C LEU A 49 11.33 2.91 -7.00
N GLY A 50 11.41 1.98 -6.05
CA GLY A 50 12.67 1.34 -5.67
C GLY A 50 13.27 0.54 -6.83
N VAL A 51 12.46 -0.18 -7.58
CA VAL A 51 12.89 -0.96 -8.75
C VAL A 51 13.24 -0.05 -9.93
N GLU A 52 12.40 0.96 -10.22
CA GLU A 52 12.69 1.96 -11.27
C GLU A 52 14.05 2.63 -11.03
N ASN A 53 14.31 3.08 -9.80
CA ASN A 53 15.59 3.67 -9.43
C ASN A 53 16.75 2.68 -9.57
N SER A 54 16.57 1.42 -9.18
CA SER A 54 17.63 0.41 -9.25
C SER A 54 17.97 0.00 -10.68
N LEU A 55 16.99 0.05 -11.57
CA LEU A 55 17.16 -0.26 -13.00
C LEU A 55 17.52 0.97 -13.85
N GLY A 56 17.47 2.18 -13.27
CA GLY A 56 17.70 3.43 -14.00
C GLY A 56 16.67 3.72 -15.08
N ILE A 57 15.42 3.32 -14.85
CA ILE A 57 14.29 3.49 -15.79
C ILE A 57 13.20 4.38 -15.18
N SER A 58 12.35 4.89 -16.05
CA SER A 58 11.10 5.57 -15.68
C SER A 58 9.90 4.67 -15.98
N LYS A 59 8.73 5.02 -15.41
CA LYS A 59 7.48 4.32 -15.68
C LYS A 59 7.14 4.23 -17.18
N GLU A 60 7.53 5.23 -17.96
CA GLU A 60 7.29 5.29 -19.42
C GLU A 60 8.17 4.31 -20.21
N ASP A 61 9.24 3.80 -19.61
CA ASP A 61 10.15 2.85 -20.22
C ASP A 61 9.64 1.40 -20.14
N ILE A 62 8.68 1.15 -19.26
CA ILE A 62 8.06 -0.17 -19.08
C ILE A 62 7.24 -0.53 -20.31
N GLY A 63 7.51 -1.69 -20.88
CA GLY A 63 6.96 -2.14 -22.16
C GLY A 63 7.68 -1.58 -23.41
N LYS A 64 8.71 -0.74 -23.22
CA LYS A 64 9.55 -0.19 -24.32
C LYS A 64 11.01 -0.59 -24.19
N LYS A 65 11.67 -0.23 -23.08
CA LYS A 65 13.07 -0.55 -22.79
C LYS A 65 13.23 -1.86 -22.01
N ILE A 66 12.24 -2.16 -21.19
CA ILE A 66 12.15 -3.39 -20.41
C ILE A 66 10.76 -3.99 -20.62
N SER A 67 10.64 -5.29 -20.73
CA SER A 67 9.33 -5.95 -20.82
C SER A 67 8.56 -5.84 -19.49
N VAL A 68 7.23 -5.90 -19.57
CA VAL A 68 6.37 -5.92 -18.36
C VAL A 68 6.69 -7.13 -17.48
N GLU A 69 7.01 -8.26 -18.08
CA GLU A 69 7.37 -9.49 -17.38
C GLU A 69 8.66 -9.32 -16.58
N GLU A 70 9.72 -8.84 -17.21
CA GLU A 70 11.02 -8.58 -16.55
C GLU A 70 10.88 -7.56 -15.42
N TYR A 71 10.10 -6.50 -15.64
CA TYR A 71 9.81 -5.51 -14.61
C TYR A 71 9.06 -6.12 -13.42
N ASN A 72 8.01 -6.90 -13.68
CA ASN A 72 7.26 -7.58 -12.62
C ASN A 72 8.13 -8.57 -11.84
N ASP A 73 9.01 -9.28 -12.49
CA ASP A 73 9.95 -10.20 -11.83
C ASP A 73 10.97 -9.46 -10.97
N ALA A 74 11.45 -8.31 -11.43
CA ALA A 74 12.30 -7.43 -10.62
C ALA A 74 11.56 -6.93 -9.37
N CYS A 75 10.30 -6.53 -9.50
CA CYS A 75 9.45 -6.12 -8.37
C CYS A 75 9.22 -7.26 -7.36
N LYS A 76 8.90 -8.48 -7.83
CA LYS A 76 8.74 -9.66 -6.97
C LYS A 76 10.02 -9.98 -6.20
N LYS A 77 11.19 -9.91 -6.85
CA LYS A 77 12.48 -10.11 -6.19
C LYS A 77 12.78 -9.02 -5.16
N ALA A 78 12.53 -7.76 -5.50
CA ALA A 78 12.81 -6.63 -4.64
C ALA A 78 11.94 -6.65 -3.37
N VAL A 79 10.63 -6.92 -3.50
CA VAL A 79 9.69 -6.90 -2.37
C VAL A 79 9.93 -8.03 -1.38
N MET A 80 10.55 -9.12 -1.78
CA MET A 80 10.87 -10.27 -0.91
C MET A 80 12.31 -10.27 -0.39
N LYS A 81 13.10 -9.25 -0.74
CA LYS A 81 14.55 -9.19 -0.48
C LYS A 81 14.93 -9.39 1.00
N TYR A 82 14.16 -8.85 1.91
CA TYR A 82 14.48 -8.86 3.34
C TYR A 82 13.67 -9.85 4.17
N THR A 83 12.96 -10.79 3.54
CA THR A 83 12.06 -11.76 4.20
C THR A 83 12.75 -12.53 5.31
N ASN A 84 14.00 -12.98 5.09
CA ASN A 84 14.76 -13.71 6.09
C ASN A 84 15.01 -12.88 7.36
N ILE A 85 15.41 -11.61 7.18
CA ILE A 85 15.65 -10.70 8.32
C ILE A 85 14.36 -10.45 9.10
N TRP A 86 13.24 -10.33 8.42
CA TRP A 86 11.92 -10.18 9.04
C TRP A 86 11.48 -11.43 9.78
N ASN A 87 11.76 -12.63 9.25
CA ASN A 87 11.47 -13.90 9.89
C ASN A 87 12.34 -14.10 11.12
N ASP A 88 13.62 -13.76 11.06
CA ASP A 88 14.54 -13.80 12.18
C ASP A 88 14.11 -12.86 13.31
N LEU A 89 13.72 -11.63 12.97
CA LEU A 89 13.15 -10.70 13.94
C LEU A 89 11.87 -11.27 14.57
N THR A 90 10.98 -11.85 13.77
CA THR A 90 9.73 -12.47 14.25
C THR A 90 10.01 -13.55 15.30
N LYS A 91 11.00 -14.40 15.04
CA LYS A 91 11.45 -15.44 15.98
C LYS A 91 12.08 -14.85 17.23
N LYS A 92 13.00 -13.88 17.08
CA LYS A 92 13.71 -13.21 18.19
C LYS A 92 12.77 -12.49 19.16
N MET A 93 11.74 -11.82 18.64
CA MET A 93 10.76 -11.15 19.51
C MET A 93 9.71 -12.10 20.11
N GLY A 94 9.74 -13.38 19.72
CA GLY A 94 8.77 -14.37 20.20
C GLY A 94 7.36 -14.14 19.69
N TYR A 95 7.20 -13.46 18.56
CA TYR A 95 5.87 -13.26 17.94
C TYR A 95 5.34 -14.61 17.48
N TRP A 96 4.24 -15.02 18.10
CA TRP A 96 3.66 -16.34 17.86
C TRP A 96 2.82 -16.36 16.58
N VAL A 97 3.47 -16.48 15.46
CA VAL A 97 2.86 -16.52 14.11
C VAL A 97 3.54 -17.58 13.26
N ASP A 98 2.77 -18.28 12.45
CA ASP A 98 3.30 -19.23 11.49
C ASP A 98 3.90 -18.48 10.29
N VAL A 99 5.21 -18.63 10.13
CA VAL A 99 6.00 -18.01 9.05
C VAL A 99 6.31 -18.98 7.91
N ASP A 100 5.99 -20.27 8.06
CA ASP A 100 6.36 -21.31 7.09
C ASP A 100 5.34 -21.42 5.95
N ASP A 101 4.06 -21.04 6.20
CA ASP A 101 3.02 -20.93 5.18
C ASP A 101 2.40 -19.52 5.14
N PRO A 102 3.15 -18.47 4.76
CA PRO A 102 2.62 -17.13 4.69
C PRO A 102 1.71 -16.95 3.45
N TYR A 103 0.70 -16.08 3.57
CA TYR A 103 0.04 -15.60 2.36
C TYR A 103 0.86 -14.46 1.73
N ILE A 104 0.90 -14.44 0.40
CA ILE A 104 1.63 -13.43 -0.36
C ILE A 104 0.63 -12.78 -1.33
N THR A 105 0.51 -11.46 -1.27
CA THR A 105 -0.58 -10.75 -1.97
C THR A 105 -0.47 -10.82 -3.50
N TYR A 106 0.71 -11.09 -4.08
CA TYR A 106 0.84 -11.33 -5.52
C TYR A 106 0.55 -12.78 -5.95
N SER A 107 0.29 -13.71 -5.01
CA SER A 107 -0.02 -15.10 -5.39
C SER A 107 -1.41 -15.20 -6.04
N SER A 108 -1.54 -16.07 -7.05
CA SER A 108 -2.80 -16.30 -7.75
C SER A 108 -3.92 -16.68 -6.79
N LYS A 109 -3.64 -17.54 -5.82
CA LYS A 109 -4.61 -17.97 -4.79
C LYS A 109 -5.14 -16.80 -3.96
N TYR A 110 -4.29 -15.83 -3.63
CA TYR A 110 -4.72 -14.61 -2.93
C TYR A 110 -5.58 -13.73 -3.83
N MET A 111 -5.13 -13.49 -5.07
CA MET A 111 -5.86 -12.69 -6.05
C MET A 111 -7.24 -13.28 -6.37
N GLU A 112 -7.35 -14.59 -6.53
CA GLU A 112 -8.64 -15.30 -6.73
C GLU A 112 -9.59 -15.03 -5.56
N SER A 113 -9.11 -15.09 -4.33
CA SER A 113 -9.92 -14.81 -3.14
C SER A 113 -10.43 -13.36 -3.12
N VAL A 114 -9.58 -12.40 -3.49
CA VAL A 114 -9.97 -10.99 -3.61
C VAL A 114 -11.01 -10.80 -4.71
N TRP A 115 -10.81 -11.38 -5.88
CA TRP A 115 -11.77 -11.32 -6.98
C TRP A 115 -13.10 -11.96 -6.63
N TRP A 116 -13.08 -13.07 -5.89
CA TRP A 116 -14.31 -13.70 -5.40
C TRP A 116 -15.09 -12.76 -4.47
N LEU A 117 -14.42 -12.09 -3.53
CA LEU A 117 -15.04 -11.10 -2.65
C LEU A 117 -15.64 -9.94 -3.44
N ILE A 118 -14.88 -9.36 -4.37
CA ILE A 118 -15.33 -8.25 -5.22
C ILE A 118 -16.56 -8.68 -6.05
N SER A 119 -16.53 -9.89 -6.63
CA SER A 119 -17.65 -10.44 -7.38
C SER A 119 -18.94 -10.55 -6.53
N ASN A 120 -18.81 -10.98 -5.26
CA ASN A 120 -19.96 -11.04 -4.36
C ASN A 120 -20.52 -9.65 -3.99
N ILE A 121 -19.66 -8.65 -3.80
CA ILE A 121 -20.05 -7.26 -3.57
C ILE A 121 -20.77 -6.71 -4.80
N TYR A 122 -20.25 -6.96 -5.99
CA TYR A 122 -20.85 -6.56 -7.25
C TYR A 122 -22.25 -7.18 -7.46
N LYS A 123 -22.39 -8.48 -7.22
CA LYS A 123 -23.70 -9.19 -7.31
C LYS A 123 -24.75 -8.62 -6.34
N LYS A 124 -24.32 -8.01 -5.25
CA LYS A 124 -25.20 -7.33 -4.27
C LYS A 124 -25.51 -5.89 -4.64
N ASN A 125 -25.09 -5.39 -5.81
CA ASN A 125 -25.23 -4.00 -6.24
C ASN A 125 -24.62 -2.97 -5.27
N MET A 126 -23.59 -3.38 -4.53
CA MET A 126 -22.88 -2.51 -3.59
C MET A 126 -21.62 -1.87 -4.19
N MET A 127 -21.36 -2.12 -5.46
CA MET A 127 -20.23 -1.56 -6.21
C MET A 127 -20.75 -0.66 -7.32
N TYR A 128 -20.25 0.55 -7.38
CA TYR A 128 -20.63 1.54 -8.38
C TYR A 128 -19.41 2.31 -8.89
N LYS A 129 -19.53 2.89 -10.09
CA LYS A 129 -18.51 3.76 -10.65
C LYS A 129 -18.72 5.18 -10.12
N GLY A 130 -17.72 5.74 -9.46
CA GLY A 130 -17.77 7.07 -8.87
C GLY A 130 -16.51 7.88 -9.13
N TYR A 131 -16.52 9.13 -8.67
CA TYR A 131 -15.40 10.05 -8.75
C TYR A 131 -14.96 10.41 -7.33
N THR A 132 -13.65 10.59 -7.17
CA THR A 132 -13.07 11.13 -5.94
C THR A 132 -11.95 12.11 -6.29
N ILE A 133 -11.74 13.09 -5.43
CA ILE A 133 -10.62 14.02 -5.56
C ILE A 133 -9.45 13.46 -4.77
N GLN A 134 -8.30 13.36 -5.42
CA GLN A 134 -7.05 12.91 -4.79
C GLN A 134 -5.90 13.82 -5.24
N PRO A 135 -4.93 14.11 -4.34
CA PRO A 135 -3.68 14.72 -4.75
C PRO A 135 -2.96 13.85 -5.78
N TYR A 136 -2.39 14.50 -6.77
CA TYR A 136 -1.67 13.83 -7.85
C TYR A 136 -0.22 14.28 -7.88
N SER A 137 0.72 13.33 -7.97
CA SER A 137 2.13 13.62 -8.14
C SER A 137 2.53 13.50 -9.61
N PRO A 138 2.85 14.61 -10.29
CA PRO A 138 3.34 14.55 -11.68
C PRO A 138 4.64 13.76 -11.79
N LYS A 139 5.50 13.83 -10.76
CA LYS A 139 6.79 13.11 -10.74
C LYS A 139 6.62 11.60 -10.66
N ALA A 140 5.67 11.12 -9.86
CA ALA A 140 5.36 9.70 -9.73
C ALA A 140 4.35 9.21 -10.77
N GLY A 141 3.69 10.13 -11.49
CA GLY A 141 2.67 9.82 -12.51
C GLY A 141 1.42 9.14 -11.93
N THR A 142 1.12 9.35 -10.64
CA THR A 142 0.00 8.69 -9.96
C THR A 142 -0.63 9.55 -8.87
N ALA A 143 -1.85 9.18 -8.47
CA ALA A 143 -2.51 9.74 -7.29
C ALA A 143 -1.81 9.28 -6.01
N ILE A 144 -1.83 10.15 -4.99
CA ILE A 144 -1.20 9.92 -3.69
C ILE A 144 -2.29 9.65 -2.67
N SER A 145 -2.13 8.57 -1.90
CA SER A 145 -3.05 8.21 -0.83
C SER A 145 -2.91 9.13 0.39
N SER A 146 -3.95 9.22 1.21
CA SER A 146 -3.91 9.96 2.47
C SER A 146 -2.80 9.45 3.42
N HIS A 147 -2.49 8.16 3.36
CA HIS A 147 -1.42 7.56 4.15
C HIS A 147 -0.04 8.07 3.72
N GLU A 148 0.21 8.18 2.43
CA GLU A 148 1.46 8.72 1.88
C GLU A 148 1.60 10.21 2.16
N LEU A 149 0.50 10.98 2.14
CA LEU A 149 0.50 12.40 2.50
C LEU A 149 0.87 12.67 3.96
N ASN A 150 0.60 11.71 4.84
CA ASN A 150 0.89 11.83 6.28
C ASN A 150 2.32 11.38 6.65
N GLN A 151 3.15 11.00 5.69
CA GLN A 151 4.53 10.61 5.97
C GLN A 151 5.39 11.84 6.32
N PRO A 152 6.35 11.70 7.25
CA PRO A 152 7.31 12.77 7.54
C PRO A 152 8.08 13.20 6.29
N GLY A 153 8.21 14.50 6.10
CA GLY A 153 8.95 15.07 4.96
C GLY A 153 8.19 15.09 3.63
N THR A 154 6.90 14.77 3.62
CA THR A 154 6.06 14.82 2.40
C THR A 154 5.84 16.26 1.92
N TYR A 155 5.76 17.22 2.84
CA TYR A 155 5.54 18.62 2.51
C TYR A 155 6.84 19.41 2.50
N LYS A 156 6.94 20.33 1.57
CA LYS A 156 8.05 21.25 1.42
C LYS A 156 7.52 22.64 1.03
N ASP A 157 8.02 23.66 1.67
CA ASP A 157 7.72 25.04 1.28
C ASP A 157 8.36 25.35 -0.07
N VAL A 158 7.56 25.88 -0.97
CA VAL A 158 7.99 26.31 -2.31
C VAL A 158 7.44 27.70 -2.59
N THR A 159 8.21 28.51 -3.32
CA THR A 159 7.73 29.79 -3.85
C THR A 159 7.19 29.54 -5.25
N ASP A 160 5.92 29.87 -5.45
CA ASP A 160 5.24 29.66 -6.73
C ASP A 160 4.35 30.85 -7.07
N THR A 161 3.94 30.95 -8.32
CA THR A 161 3.03 31.99 -8.80
C THR A 161 1.60 31.49 -8.70
N THR A 162 0.77 32.19 -7.92
CA THR A 162 -0.65 31.91 -7.82
C THR A 162 -1.45 32.91 -8.66
N VAL A 163 -2.59 32.49 -9.18
CA VAL A 163 -3.50 33.32 -9.96
C VAL A 163 -4.87 33.34 -9.30
N THR A 164 -5.37 34.55 -9.04
CA THR A 164 -6.75 34.74 -8.62
C THR A 164 -7.55 35.30 -9.77
N ALA A 165 -8.49 34.50 -10.30
CA ALA A 165 -9.34 34.93 -11.39
C ALA A 165 -10.70 35.41 -10.88
N GLN A 166 -11.17 36.56 -11.39
CA GLN A 166 -12.49 37.09 -11.10
C GLN A 166 -13.41 36.81 -12.27
N PHE A 167 -14.58 36.25 -12.00
CA PHE A 167 -15.61 35.96 -12.97
C PHE A 167 -16.85 36.81 -12.68
N LYS A 168 -17.45 37.41 -13.71
CA LYS A 168 -18.72 38.13 -13.59
C LYS A 168 -19.87 37.13 -13.50
N LEU A 169 -20.68 37.25 -12.45
CA LEU A 169 -21.91 36.45 -12.33
C LEU A 169 -22.90 36.86 -13.44
N VAL A 170 -23.45 35.87 -14.11
CA VAL A 170 -24.47 36.06 -15.18
C VAL A 170 -25.87 36.22 -14.56
N GLU A 171 -26.13 35.51 -13.44
CA GLU A 171 -27.39 35.57 -12.70
C GLU A 171 -27.18 36.21 -11.33
N LYS A 172 -28.07 37.16 -10.97
CA LYS A 172 -27.96 37.93 -9.73
C LYS A 172 -28.40 37.15 -8.47
N ASP A 173 -29.09 36.03 -8.64
CA ASP A 173 -29.69 35.25 -7.54
C ASP A 173 -28.85 34.04 -7.09
N LEU A 174 -27.64 33.88 -7.63
CA LEU A 174 -26.70 32.88 -7.14
C LEU A 174 -26.10 33.36 -5.80
N SER A 175 -26.64 32.87 -4.72
CA SER A 175 -26.02 32.96 -3.41
C SER A 175 -24.67 32.22 -3.48
N LEU A 176 -23.57 32.97 -3.40
CA LEU A 176 -22.23 32.41 -3.21
C LEU A 176 -22.14 31.83 -1.79
N ILE A 177 -22.75 30.68 -1.60
CA ILE A 177 -22.53 29.89 -0.39
C ILE A 177 -21.41 28.92 -0.71
N HIS A 178 -20.22 29.31 -0.32
CA HIS A 178 -19.04 28.47 -0.13
C HIS A 178 -18.52 27.72 -1.40
N ILE A 179 -17.56 28.32 -2.00
CA ILE A 179 -16.47 27.56 -2.61
C ILE A 179 -15.39 27.40 -1.56
#